data_94edd0107cb8870b9364200f5bc1462a
#
_entry.id   94edd0107cb8870b9364200f5bc1462a
#
_cell.length_a   1.000
_cell.length_b   1.000
_cell.length_c   1.000
_cell.angle_alpha   90.00
_cell.angle_beta   90.00
_cell.angle_gamma   90.00
#
_symmetry.space_group_name_H-M   'P 1'
#
loop_
_entity.id
_entity.type
_entity.pdbx_description
1 polymer ?
#
loop_
_entity_poly.entity_id
_entity_poly.type
_entity_poly.pdbx_seq_one_letter_code
_entity_poly.pdbx_strand_id
1 'polypeptide(L)'
;MDYAKESLRLHYDWKGKLEMVNRAPVDSAEALSLAYTPGVAAPCLEIQKDVDKSDELTRRWNTVAVVTDGTAVLGLGDIGPEAGMPVMEGKCVLFKAFGNVDAIPLCVRSKDVNEIVNTVRLLAGSFGG
;
A
#
# COMPACT_ATOMS: atom_id res chain seq x y z
N MET A 1 -7.58 26.18 18.78
CA MET A 1 -6.84 24.90 18.85
C MET A 1 -5.59 25.06 17.98
N ASP A 2 -4.43 24.70 18.50
CA ASP A 2 -3.18 24.64 17.71
C ASP A 2 -3.14 23.28 16.99
N TYR A 3 -3.59 23.26 15.74
CA TYR A 3 -3.68 22.03 14.94
C TYR A 3 -2.30 21.39 14.69
N ALA A 4 -1.22 22.16 14.57
CA ALA A 4 0.12 21.61 14.32
C ALA A 4 0.62 20.82 15.53
N LYS A 5 0.51 21.40 16.72
CA LYS A 5 0.90 20.75 17.96
C LYS A 5 0.07 19.50 18.26
N GLU A 6 -1.26 19.60 18.10
CA GLU A 6 -2.16 18.48 18.36
C GLU A 6 -1.97 17.36 17.33
N SER A 7 -1.80 17.68 16.05
CA SER A 7 -1.51 16.71 15.01
C SER A 7 -0.22 15.95 15.30
N LEU A 8 0.85 16.65 15.72
CA LEU A 8 2.10 15.99 16.06
C LEU A 8 1.92 14.99 17.22
N ARG A 9 1.20 15.40 18.27
CA ARG A 9 0.87 14.53 19.41
C ARG A 9 0.13 13.26 18.94
N LEU A 10 -0.91 13.43 18.13
CA LEU A 10 -1.71 12.32 17.60
C LEU A 10 -0.89 11.37 16.71
N HIS A 11 0.05 11.88 15.90
CA HIS A 11 0.90 11.02 15.09
C HIS A 11 1.83 10.15 15.93
N TYR A 12 2.31 10.65 17.08
CA TYR A 12 3.04 9.81 18.05
C TYR A 12 2.15 8.73 18.66
N ASP A 13 0.89 9.04 18.99
CA ASP A 13 -0.06 8.10 19.58
C ASP A 13 -0.48 7.02 18.56
N TRP A 14 -0.80 7.40 17.33
CA TRP A 14 -1.23 6.47 16.27
C TRP A 14 -0.11 5.57 15.77
N LYS A 15 1.12 6.05 15.73
CA LYS A 15 2.27 5.31 15.15
C LYS A 15 2.04 4.85 13.70
N GLY A 16 1.37 5.68 12.92
CA GLY A 16 0.90 5.41 11.56
C GLY A 16 -0.63 5.47 11.47
N LYS A 17 -1.13 5.80 10.28
CA LYS A 17 -2.57 5.97 10.04
C LYS A 17 -3.22 4.76 9.36
N LEU A 18 -2.40 3.77 8.98
CA LEU A 18 -2.82 2.60 8.22
C LEU A 18 -2.39 1.34 8.95
N GLU A 19 -3.19 0.30 8.81
CA GLU A 19 -2.83 -1.06 9.19
C GLU A 19 -3.37 -2.05 8.18
N MET A 20 -2.81 -3.26 8.13
CA MET A 20 -3.30 -4.35 7.30
C MET A 20 -4.08 -5.34 8.16
N VAL A 21 -5.23 -5.77 7.67
CA VAL A 21 -6.08 -6.77 8.33
C VAL A 21 -6.23 -8.02 7.46
N ASN A 22 -6.29 -9.19 8.09
CA ASN A 22 -6.54 -10.43 7.39
C ASN A 22 -8.00 -10.51 6.92
N ARG A 23 -8.22 -10.95 5.68
CA ARG A 23 -9.54 -11.30 5.15
C ARG A 23 -9.82 -12.79 5.25
N ALA A 24 -8.77 -13.63 5.20
CA ALA A 24 -8.88 -15.06 5.37
C ALA A 24 -8.77 -15.43 6.87
N PRO A 25 -9.59 -16.36 7.37
CA PRO A 25 -9.42 -16.88 8.72
C PRO A 25 -8.15 -17.72 8.81
N VAL A 26 -7.49 -17.69 9.97
CA VAL A 26 -6.30 -18.51 10.28
C VAL A 26 -6.37 -19.07 11.71
N ASP A 27 -7.58 -19.34 12.17
CA ASP A 27 -7.92 -19.72 13.54
C ASP A 27 -7.86 -21.24 13.77
N SER A 28 -7.56 -22.04 12.75
CA SER A 28 -7.37 -23.47 12.82
C SER A 28 -6.28 -23.96 11.87
N ALA A 29 -5.75 -25.15 12.08
CA ALA A 29 -4.77 -25.77 11.18
C ALA A 29 -5.36 -26.01 9.78
N GLU A 30 -6.65 -26.32 9.70
CA GLU A 30 -7.37 -26.48 8.42
C GLU A 30 -7.49 -25.13 7.71
N ALA A 31 -7.95 -24.08 8.37
CA ALA A 31 -8.05 -22.73 7.80
C ALA A 31 -6.68 -22.21 7.31
N LEU A 32 -5.62 -22.43 8.08
CA LEU A 32 -4.26 -22.08 7.67
C LEU A 32 -3.82 -22.89 6.43
N SER A 33 -4.15 -24.17 6.36
CA SER A 33 -3.80 -25.03 5.21
C SER A 33 -4.53 -24.62 3.92
N LEU A 34 -5.73 -24.05 4.04
CA LEU A 34 -6.47 -23.47 2.92
C LEU A 34 -5.93 -22.10 2.51
N ALA A 35 -5.62 -21.24 3.48
CA ALA A 35 -5.14 -19.88 3.22
C ALA A 35 -3.67 -19.83 2.78
N TYR A 36 -2.87 -20.81 3.16
CA TYR A 36 -1.44 -20.89 2.84
C TYR A 36 -1.06 -22.29 2.34
N THR A 37 -0.10 -22.95 2.94
CA THR A 37 0.40 -24.26 2.46
C THR A 37 -0.39 -25.41 3.07
N PRO A 38 -0.87 -26.37 2.27
CA PRO A 38 -0.62 -26.61 0.83
C PRO A 38 -1.64 -25.98 -0.13
N GLY A 39 -2.79 -25.51 0.34
CA GLY A 39 -3.92 -25.09 -0.49
C GLY A 39 -3.61 -23.95 -1.46
N VAL A 40 -2.73 -23.03 -1.09
CA VAL A 40 -2.36 -21.84 -1.90
C VAL A 40 -1.73 -22.19 -3.26
N ALA A 41 -1.27 -23.40 -3.47
CA ALA A 41 -0.74 -23.83 -4.76
C ALA A 41 -1.80 -23.77 -5.87
N ALA A 42 -3.06 -24.08 -5.56
CA ALA A 42 -4.14 -24.07 -6.54
C ALA A 42 -4.38 -22.68 -7.17
N PRO A 43 -4.65 -21.61 -6.42
CA PRO A 43 -4.78 -20.28 -7.00
C PRO A 43 -3.49 -19.77 -7.68
N CYS A 44 -2.30 -20.14 -7.22
CA CYS A 44 -1.06 -19.79 -7.92
C CYS A 44 -1.00 -20.40 -9.32
N LEU A 45 -1.39 -21.67 -9.48
CA LEU A 45 -1.43 -22.34 -10.78
C LEU A 45 -2.51 -21.79 -11.70
N GLU A 46 -3.63 -21.32 -11.17
CA GLU A 46 -4.67 -20.65 -11.97
C GLU A 46 -4.14 -19.31 -12.53
N ILE A 47 -3.48 -18.50 -11.70
CA ILE A 47 -2.88 -17.22 -12.12
C ILE A 47 -1.73 -17.48 -13.11
N GLN A 48 -0.96 -18.55 -12.94
CA GLN A 48 0.12 -18.90 -13.88
C GLN A 48 -0.40 -19.18 -15.28
N LYS A 49 -1.58 -19.80 -15.41
CA LYS A 49 -2.23 -20.08 -16.68
C LYS A 49 -2.85 -18.84 -17.31
N ASP A 50 -3.38 -17.96 -16.49
CA ASP A 50 -4.08 -16.75 -16.88
C ASP A 50 -3.83 -15.63 -15.86
N VAL A 51 -2.97 -14.68 -16.23
CA VAL A 51 -2.53 -13.60 -15.33
C VAL A 51 -3.67 -12.69 -14.88
N ASP A 52 -4.73 -12.56 -15.66
CA ASP A 52 -5.89 -11.73 -15.32
C ASP A 52 -6.65 -12.29 -14.10
N LYS A 53 -6.51 -13.59 -13.83
CA LYS A 53 -7.01 -14.21 -12.59
C LYS A 53 -6.39 -13.63 -11.32
N SER A 54 -5.26 -12.93 -11.41
CA SER A 54 -4.68 -12.23 -10.26
C SER A 54 -5.61 -11.17 -9.68
N ASP A 55 -6.43 -10.54 -10.50
CA ASP A 55 -7.43 -9.56 -10.05
C ASP A 55 -8.66 -10.23 -9.41
N GLU A 56 -8.95 -11.49 -9.73
CA GLU A 56 -10.04 -12.24 -9.09
C GLU A 56 -9.59 -12.93 -7.80
N LEU A 57 -8.36 -13.44 -7.77
CA LEU A 57 -7.86 -14.34 -6.72
C LEU A 57 -6.98 -13.65 -5.68
N THR A 58 -6.61 -12.39 -5.88
CA THR A 58 -5.80 -11.61 -4.93
C THR A 58 -6.42 -10.25 -4.65
N ARG A 59 -5.87 -9.55 -3.65
CA ARG A 59 -6.28 -8.16 -3.34
C ARG A 59 -5.71 -7.14 -4.33
N ARG A 60 -4.95 -7.55 -5.31
CA ARG A 60 -4.35 -6.70 -6.34
C ARG A 60 -5.38 -5.78 -6.99
N TRP A 61 -6.58 -6.29 -7.32
CA TRP A 61 -7.66 -5.52 -7.96
C TRP A 61 -8.07 -4.24 -7.21
N ASN A 62 -7.91 -4.21 -5.88
CA ASN A 62 -8.30 -3.08 -5.03
C ASN A 62 -7.10 -2.36 -4.40
N THR A 63 -5.88 -2.70 -4.78
CA THR A 63 -4.67 -2.14 -4.21
C THR A 63 -4.08 -1.10 -5.14
N VAL A 64 -3.85 0.12 -4.63
CA VAL A 64 -3.29 1.26 -5.38
C VAL A 64 -1.99 1.70 -4.74
N ALA A 65 -0.95 1.92 -5.56
CA ALA A 65 0.31 2.52 -5.11
C ALA A 65 0.20 4.04 -5.12
N VAL A 66 0.56 4.68 -4.01
CA VAL A 66 0.66 6.15 -3.91
C VAL A 66 2.14 6.49 -3.76
N VAL A 67 2.76 6.93 -4.86
CA VAL A 67 4.21 7.04 -4.99
C VAL A 67 4.68 8.49 -4.77
N THR A 68 5.77 8.66 -4.05
CA THR A 68 6.47 9.94 -3.88
C THR A 68 7.97 9.76 -3.75
N ASP A 69 8.73 10.75 -4.20
CA ASP A 69 10.15 10.93 -3.87
C ASP A 69 10.38 12.00 -2.78
N GLY A 70 9.28 12.63 -2.33
CA GLY A 70 9.31 13.67 -1.29
C GLY A 70 9.84 15.02 -1.74
N THR A 71 9.96 15.29 -3.06
CA THR A 71 10.55 16.52 -3.59
C THR A 71 9.60 17.71 -3.64
N ALA A 72 8.27 17.49 -3.58
CA ALA A 72 7.26 18.54 -3.72
C ALA A 72 6.10 18.37 -2.75
N VAL A 73 6.38 18.38 -1.46
CA VAL A 73 5.36 18.31 -0.42
C VAL A 73 4.73 19.69 -0.21
N LEU A 74 3.40 19.77 -0.31
CA LEU A 74 2.64 21.02 -0.25
C LEU A 74 2.99 21.83 1.01
N GLY A 75 3.44 23.05 0.80
CA GLY A 75 3.83 23.99 1.86
C GLY A 75 5.23 23.74 2.48
N LEU A 76 5.90 22.65 2.14
CA LEU A 76 7.20 22.26 2.71
C LEU A 76 8.30 22.10 1.65
N GLY A 77 7.94 21.86 0.38
CA GLY A 77 8.90 21.67 -0.70
C GLY A 77 9.57 20.29 -0.67
N ASP A 78 10.87 20.28 -0.94
CA ASP A 78 11.71 19.06 -0.93
C ASP A 78 12.15 18.73 0.49
N ILE A 79 11.50 17.74 1.09
CA ILE A 79 11.80 17.29 2.47
C ILE A 79 12.28 15.83 2.52
N GLY A 80 12.38 15.19 1.36
CA GLY A 80 12.78 13.80 1.23
C GLY A 80 11.64 12.79 1.38
N PRO A 81 11.87 11.55 0.94
CA PRO A 81 10.80 10.53 0.82
C PRO A 81 10.21 10.13 2.17
N GLU A 82 11.04 9.89 3.19
CA GLU A 82 10.57 9.45 4.50
C GLU A 82 9.77 10.53 5.23
N ALA A 83 10.20 11.79 5.13
CA ALA A 83 9.48 12.92 5.73
C ALA A 83 8.14 13.19 5.01
N GLY A 84 7.99 12.74 3.77
CA GLY A 84 6.72 12.76 3.03
C GLY A 84 5.71 11.71 3.47
N MET A 85 6.12 10.67 4.19
CA MET A 85 5.26 9.54 4.56
C MET A 85 3.96 9.95 5.28
N PRO A 86 3.94 10.87 6.27
CA PRO A 86 2.69 11.25 6.93
C PRO A 86 1.66 11.84 5.98
N VAL A 87 2.08 12.58 4.95
CA VAL A 87 1.18 13.12 3.91
C VAL A 87 0.66 12.00 3.02
N MET A 88 1.51 11.05 2.65
CA MET A 88 1.14 9.92 1.80
C MET A 88 0.18 8.97 2.50
N GLU A 89 0.40 8.69 3.80
CA GLU A 89 -0.57 7.95 4.61
C GLU A 89 -1.91 8.69 4.70
N GLY A 90 -1.90 10.01 4.84
CA GLY A 90 -3.12 10.83 4.80
C GLY A 90 -3.91 10.66 3.50
N LYS A 91 -3.23 10.63 2.34
CA LYS A 91 -3.88 10.33 1.05
C LYS A 91 -4.48 8.92 1.03
N CYS A 92 -3.75 7.94 1.53
CA CYS A 92 -4.24 6.55 1.61
C CYS A 92 -5.48 6.42 2.50
N VAL A 93 -5.54 7.17 3.62
CA VAL A 93 -6.74 7.27 4.47
C VAL A 93 -7.94 7.80 3.68
N LEU A 94 -7.75 8.83 2.84
CA LEU A 94 -8.82 9.38 1.99
C LEU A 94 -9.29 8.36 0.94
N PHE A 95 -8.37 7.66 0.29
CA PHE A 95 -8.70 6.56 -0.63
C PHE A 95 -9.58 5.51 0.04
N LYS A 96 -9.25 5.12 1.27
CA LYS A 96 -10.04 4.14 2.01
C LYS A 96 -11.40 4.69 2.43
N ALA A 97 -11.42 5.89 3.03
CA ALA A 97 -12.63 6.48 3.59
C ALA A 97 -13.69 6.80 2.50
N PHE A 98 -13.27 7.29 1.35
CA PHE A 98 -14.18 7.75 0.31
C PHE A 98 -14.34 6.78 -0.86
N GLY A 99 -13.35 5.93 -1.14
CA GLY A 99 -13.36 5.01 -2.28
C GLY A 99 -13.32 3.54 -1.91
N ASN A 100 -13.15 3.21 -0.63
CA ASN A 100 -12.92 1.84 -0.16
C ASN A 100 -11.74 1.14 -0.88
N VAL A 101 -10.76 1.91 -1.29
CA VAL A 101 -9.54 1.44 -1.97
C VAL A 101 -8.43 1.24 -0.94
N ASP A 102 -7.70 0.15 -1.06
CA ASP A 102 -6.53 -0.16 -0.24
C ASP A 102 -5.29 0.48 -0.87
N ALA A 103 -5.02 1.73 -0.51
CA ALA A 103 -3.88 2.46 -1.01
C ALA A 103 -2.65 2.25 -0.12
N ILE A 104 -1.49 2.04 -0.75
CA ILE A 104 -0.22 1.79 -0.06
C ILE A 104 0.76 2.92 -0.42
N PRO A 105 1.32 3.64 0.59
CA PRO A 105 2.30 4.68 0.34
C PRO A 105 3.66 4.06 0.00
N LEU A 106 4.27 4.50 -1.10
CA LEU A 106 5.59 4.09 -1.54
C LEU A 106 6.50 5.32 -1.65
N CYS A 107 7.49 5.41 -0.76
CA CYS A 107 8.47 6.49 -0.72
C CYS A 107 9.76 6.03 -1.39
N VAL A 108 10.09 6.59 -2.55
CA VAL A 108 11.24 6.19 -3.38
C VAL A 108 12.43 7.11 -3.09
N ARG A 109 13.58 6.53 -2.74
CA ARG A 109 14.83 7.27 -2.49
C ARG A 109 15.59 7.58 -3.77
N SER A 110 14.91 8.21 -4.73
CA SER A 110 15.55 8.70 -5.97
C SER A 110 14.83 9.94 -6.47
N LYS A 111 15.59 10.84 -7.08
CA LYS A 111 15.07 12.02 -7.80
C LYS A 111 15.23 11.85 -9.32
N ASP A 112 15.82 10.75 -9.77
CA ASP A 112 15.96 10.45 -11.18
C ASP A 112 14.62 9.89 -11.72
N VAL A 113 14.10 10.54 -12.74
CA VAL A 113 12.80 10.18 -13.33
C VAL A 113 12.81 8.75 -13.89
N ASN A 114 13.92 8.34 -14.52
CA ASN A 114 14.02 7.01 -15.11
C ASN A 114 14.06 5.91 -14.05
N GLU A 115 14.75 6.16 -12.92
CA GLU A 115 14.74 5.24 -11.77
C GLU A 115 13.34 5.11 -11.16
N ILE A 116 12.63 6.23 -10.97
CA ILE A 116 11.26 6.23 -10.45
C ILE A 116 10.33 5.47 -11.39
N VAL A 117 10.36 5.78 -12.68
CA VAL A 117 9.54 5.09 -13.70
C VAL A 117 9.85 3.60 -13.72
N ASN A 118 11.13 3.21 -13.70
CA ASN A 118 11.51 1.80 -13.67
C ASN A 118 11.05 1.09 -12.40
N THR A 119 11.14 1.77 -11.24
CA THR A 119 10.65 1.24 -9.96
C THR A 119 9.16 0.96 -10.02
N VAL A 120 8.35 1.92 -10.49
CA VAL A 120 6.89 1.74 -10.65
C VAL A 120 6.58 0.60 -11.61
N ARG A 121 7.28 0.54 -12.76
CA ARG A 121 7.10 -0.52 -13.75
C ARG A 121 7.38 -1.91 -13.17
N LEU A 122 8.43 -2.06 -12.38
CA LEU A 122 8.80 -3.34 -11.77
C LEU A 122 7.83 -3.76 -10.65
N LEU A 123 7.19 -2.82 -9.97
CA LEU A 123 6.22 -3.07 -8.90
C LEU A 123 4.78 -3.27 -9.40
N ALA A 124 4.51 -3.00 -10.68
CA ALA A 124 3.16 -3.01 -11.23
C ALA A 124 2.39 -4.33 -11.04
N GLY A 125 3.10 -5.45 -10.93
CA GLY A 125 2.49 -6.76 -10.66
C GLY A 125 1.76 -6.88 -9.32
N SER A 126 2.02 -5.97 -8.37
CA SER A 126 1.41 -5.98 -7.04
C SER A 126 0.18 -5.08 -6.90
N PHE A 127 -0.11 -4.25 -7.90
CA PHE A 127 -1.12 -3.19 -7.81
C PHE A 127 -2.11 -3.26 -8.98
N GLY A 128 -3.35 -2.84 -8.71
CA GLY A 128 -4.37 -2.62 -9.72
C GLY A 128 -4.31 -1.20 -10.30
N GLY A 129 -3.61 -0.28 -9.60
CA GLY A 129 -3.44 1.07 -10.05
C GLY A 129 -2.34 1.82 -9.32
#